data_9b364d32b05b089cb5e95b009588c24e
#
_entry.id   9b364d32b05b089cb5e95b009588c24e
#
_cell.length_a   1.000
_cell.length_b   1.000
_cell.length_c   1.000
_cell.angle_alpha   90.00
_cell.angle_beta   90.00
_cell.angle_gamma   90.00
#
_symmetry.space_group_name_H-M   'P 1'
#
loop_
_entity.id
_entity.type
_entity.pdbx_description
1 polymer ?
#
loop_
_entity_poly.entity_id
_entity_poly.type
_entity_poly.pdbx_seq_one_letter_code
_entity_poly.pdbx_strand_id
1 'polypeptide(L)'
;MSETTQRTQLQAAIWRIADDVRGAVDGWDFKQFVLGALFYRYISENFAAYMEGGNSDNHYAAYTDSQMNAELVDTVTREKGYFIYPSQLFAQVVGTAESNPNLNTELAAIFTAIEASAVGYASERAVKGLFADFDTTSPKLGNTVEEKNRRLCAVLRGVESLDFGHFADHKIDLFGDAYEFLISNYAANAGKSGGEFFTPQTVSKLIARLALSGQMKVNKIYDPACGSGSLLLQAKRQFDEHVIEGGFVGQEINHTTFNLARMNLFLHNVNYDKFDLALGDTLLAPQHRDTRPFDAIVSNPPYSVKWVGSDDPTLINDERFAPAGVLAPKGKADFAFILHALNHLSARGRAAIVCFPGIFYRGGAEQKIRQYLVDNNFVESVIALAPNLFFGTSIAVCILVLSKHKTDTLTQFIDASGEEFFRKEGKNNVLTDEQVDRLLSLFEEKREEAHVSALVDHATLAANDYNLSVSSYVEARDTREAVDIDLLNAEVAETVVRIDALRRDIDTIIAELSA
;
A
#
# COMPACT_ATOMS: atom_id res chain seq x y z
N MET A 1 -12.05 26.13 4.34
CA MET A 1 -10.99 25.48 5.15
C MET A 1 -9.96 24.91 4.19
N SER A 2 -8.68 24.83 4.58
CA SER A 2 -7.70 24.13 3.73
C SER A 2 -7.98 22.62 3.75
N GLU A 3 -7.67 21.93 2.66
CA GLU A 3 -7.83 20.48 2.51
C GLU A 3 -7.14 19.71 3.65
N THR A 4 -5.94 20.13 4.03
CA THR A 4 -5.18 19.59 5.15
C THR A 4 -5.92 19.70 6.49
N THR A 5 -6.64 20.81 6.71
CA THR A 5 -7.41 21.03 7.95
C THR A 5 -8.61 20.08 8.03
N GLN A 6 -9.31 19.86 6.90
CA GLN A 6 -10.44 18.94 6.83
C GLN A 6 -10.01 17.50 7.09
N ARG A 7 -8.89 17.05 6.47
CA ARG A 7 -8.32 15.71 6.72
C ARG A 7 -7.96 15.50 8.19
N THR A 8 -7.30 16.48 8.82
CA THR A 8 -6.92 16.38 10.24
C THR A 8 -8.14 16.30 11.16
N GLN A 9 -9.18 17.05 10.87
CA GLN A 9 -10.44 17.03 11.65
C GLN A 9 -11.16 15.68 11.48
N LEU A 10 -11.20 15.14 10.26
CA LEU A 10 -11.78 13.83 9.96
C LEU A 10 -11.04 12.71 10.70
N GLN A 11 -9.72 12.72 10.67
CA GLN A 11 -8.89 11.76 11.41
C GLN A 11 -9.16 11.80 12.92
N ALA A 12 -9.26 13.00 13.51
CA ALA A 12 -9.60 13.16 14.92
C ALA A 12 -11.02 12.69 15.26
N ALA A 13 -11.97 12.86 14.34
CA ALA A 13 -13.35 12.37 14.52
C ALA A 13 -13.42 10.85 14.44
N ILE A 14 -12.67 10.22 13.54
CA ILE A 14 -12.55 8.75 13.45
C ILE A 14 -11.98 8.16 14.73
N TRP A 15 -10.96 8.80 15.33
CA TRP A 15 -10.41 8.35 16.61
C TRP A 15 -11.43 8.45 17.75
N ARG A 16 -12.31 9.45 17.76
CA ARG A 16 -13.38 9.55 18.77
C ARG A 16 -14.37 8.39 18.68
N ILE A 17 -14.76 7.98 17.47
CA ILE A 17 -15.60 6.77 17.30
C ILE A 17 -14.90 5.55 17.91
N ALA A 18 -13.60 5.42 17.71
CA ALA A 18 -12.80 4.34 18.30
C ALA A 18 -12.80 4.40 19.83
N ASP A 19 -12.73 5.60 20.42
CA ASP A 19 -12.72 5.78 21.87
C ASP A 19 -14.11 5.54 22.52
N ASP A 20 -15.19 5.95 21.86
CA ASP A 20 -16.58 5.79 22.34
C ASP A 20 -17.01 4.31 22.44
N VAL A 21 -16.39 3.43 21.65
CA VAL A 21 -16.66 1.98 21.64
C VAL A 21 -15.54 1.20 22.36
N ARG A 22 -14.48 1.89 22.79
CA ARG A 22 -13.38 1.33 23.60
C ARG A 22 -13.89 0.77 24.94
N GLY A 23 -13.44 -0.43 25.27
CA GLY A 23 -13.75 -1.11 26.54
C GLY A 23 -14.65 -2.32 26.40
N ALA A 24 -15.15 -2.58 25.19
CA ALA A 24 -16.03 -3.68 24.92
C ALA A 24 -15.56 -4.60 23.77
N VAL A 25 -14.72 -4.08 22.87
CA VAL A 25 -14.16 -4.83 21.73
C VAL A 25 -12.64 -4.57 21.72
N ASP A 26 -11.84 -5.59 21.47
CA ASP A 26 -10.39 -5.43 21.35
C ASP A 26 -10.09 -4.45 20.20
N GLY A 27 -9.16 -3.53 20.39
CA GLY A 27 -8.95 -2.39 19.48
C GLY A 27 -8.70 -2.74 18.00
N TRP A 28 -8.38 -4.01 17.75
CA TRP A 28 -8.22 -4.57 16.40
C TRP A 28 -9.57 -4.88 15.72
N ASP A 29 -10.46 -5.57 16.41
CA ASP A 29 -11.75 -6.02 15.87
C ASP A 29 -12.70 -4.85 15.62
N PHE A 30 -12.60 -3.81 16.44
CA PHE A 30 -13.40 -2.60 16.29
C PHE A 30 -13.18 -1.91 14.94
N LYS A 31 -11.93 -1.88 14.43
CA LYS A 31 -11.62 -1.23 13.15
C LYS A 31 -12.35 -1.84 11.96
N GLN A 32 -12.58 -3.16 11.96
CA GLN A 32 -13.34 -3.84 10.90
C GLN A 32 -14.79 -3.36 10.86
N PHE A 33 -15.42 -3.15 12.01
CA PHE A 33 -16.79 -2.63 12.08
C PHE A 33 -16.88 -1.18 11.59
N VAL A 34 -15.90 -0.34 11.92
CA VAL A 34 -15.86 1.06 11.44
C VAL A 34 -15.59 1.09 9.94
N LEU A 35 -14.64 0.30 9.44
CA LEU A 35 -14.33 0.20 8.01
C LEU A 35 -15.54 -0.26 7.20
N GLY A 36 -16.23 -1.32 7.66
CA GLY A 36 -17.44 -1.83 7.01
C GLY A 36 -18.60 -0.83 7.04
N ALA A 37 -18.82 -0.14 8.17
CA ALA A 37 -19.86 0.88 8.28
C ALA A 37 -19.56 2.12 7.41
N LEU A 38 -18.29 2.55 7.34
CA LEU A 38 -17.85 3.62 6.47
C LEU A 38 -18.06 3.26 4.99
N PHE A 39 -17.71 2.03 4.62
CA PHE A 39 -17.94 1.52 3.27
C PHE A 39 -19.44 1.47 2.94
N TYR A 40 -20.26 0.93 3.85
CA TYR A 40 -21.71 0.88 3.67
C TYR A 40 -22.32 2.29 3.50
N ARG A 41 -21.90 3.26 4.31
CA ARG A 41 -22.32 4.66 4.15
C ARG A 41 -21.96 5.18 2.76
N TYR A 42 -20.70 4.99 2.34
CA TYR A 42 -20.23 5.46 1.04
C TYR A 42 -21.04 4.86 -0.12
N ILE A 43 -21.18 3.53 -0.19
CA ILE A 43 -21.91 2.92 -1.32
C ILE A 43 -23.37 3.32 -1.32
N SER A 44 -24.00 3.54 -0.14
CA SER A 44 -25.36 4.03 -0.02
C SER A 44 -25.51 5.44 -0.56
N GLU A 45 -24.64 6.37 -0.13
CA GLU A 45 -24.68 7.77 -0.58
C GLU A 45 -24.32 7.89 -2.08
N ASN A 46 -23.31 7.14 -2.56
CA ASN A 46 -22.93 7.08 -3.97
C ASN A 46 -24.05 6.50 -4.85
N PHE A 47 -24.74 5.47 -4.34
CA PHE A 47 -25.88 4.88 -5.05
C PHE A 47 -27.06 5.83 -5.12
N ALA A 48 -27.42 6.47 -4.00
CA ALA A 48 -28.51 7.46 -3.96
C ALA A 48 -28.22 8.62 -4.92
N ALA A 49 -27.02 9.19 -4.88
CA ALA A 49 -26.60 10.27 -5.79
C ALA A 49 -26.68 9.86 -7.27
N TYR A 50 -26.33 8.62 -7.60
CA TYR A 50 -26.48 8.07 -8.95
C TYR A 50 -27.96 8.00 -9.37
N MET A 51 -28.83 7.47 -8.50
CA MET A 51 -30.28 7.37 -8.76
C MET A 51 -30.97 8.75 -8.89
N GLU A 52 -30.46 9.73 -8.19
CA GLU A 52 -30.93 11.12 -8.24
C GLU A 52 -30.52 11.85 -9.52
N GLY A 53 -29.45 11.39 -10.18
CA GLY A 53 -29.02 11.89 -11.48
C GLY A 53 -28.63 13.37 -11.50
N GLY A 54 -28.22 13.93 -10.35
CA GLY A 54 -27.91 15.36 -10.19
C GLY A 54 -29.13 16.28 -10.12
N ASN A 55 -30.34 15.73 -10.03
CA ASN A 55 -31.57 16.51 -9.87
C ASN A 55 -31.87 16.70 -8.38
N SER A 56 -31.75 17.93 -7.90
CA SER A 56 -31.99 18.30 -6.49
C SER A 56 -33.43 18.06 -5.99
N ASP A 57 -34.39 17.93 -6.91
CA ASP A 57 -35.78 17.65 -6.57
C ASP A 57 -36.10 16.15 -6.48
N ASN A 58 -35.14 15.30 -6.87
CA ASN A 58 -35.24 13.84 -6.83
C ASN A 58 -34.50 13.32 -5.60
N HIS A 59 -35.24 12.83 -4.61
CA HIS A 59 -34.69 12.28 -3.38
C HIS A 59 -34.92 10.76 -3.36
N TYR A 60 -33.93 9.97 -3.73
CA TYR A 60 -34.04 8.51 -3.80
C TYR A 60 -34.49 7.88 -2.48
N ALA A 61 -34.04 8.42 -1.36
CA ALA A 61 -34.44 7.98 -0.02
C ALA A 61 -35.95 8.16 0.30
N ALA A 62 -36.68 8.98 -0.47
CA ALA A 62 -38.12 9.19 -0.30
C ALA A 62 -38.98 8.17 -1.04
N TYR A 63 -38.39 7.37 -1.94
CA TYR A 63 -39.11 6.30 -2.64
C TYR A 63 -39.32 5.07 -1.75
N THR A 64 -40.32 4.24 -2.12
CA THR A 64 -40.54 2.94 -1.51
C THR A 64 -39.91 1.83 -2.37
N ASP A 65 -39.56 0.69 -1.76
CA ASP A 65 -38.98 -0.44 -2.49
C ASP A 65 -39.91 -0.98 -3.59
N SER A 66 -41.23 -0.89 -3.40
CA SER A 66 -42.22 -1.30 -4.39
C SER A 66 -42.22 -0.46 -5.69
N GLN A 67 -41.63 0.71 -5.68
CA GLN A 67 -41.47 1.57 -6.86
C GLN A 67 -40.25 1.13 -7.72
N MET A 68 -39.40 0.26 -7.20
CA MET A 68 -38.24 -0.27 -7.91
C MET A 68 -38.66 -1.48 -8.72
N ASN A 69 -39.04 -1.27 -9.99
CA ASN A 69 -39.41 -2.37 -10.89
C ASN A 69 -38.18 -3.17 -11.36
N ALA A 70 -38.41 -4.39 -11.84
CA ALA A 70 -37.35 -5.31 -12.23
C ALA A 70 -36.46 -4.78 -13.37
N GLU A 71 -36.99 -4.00 -14.30
CA GLU A 71 -36.24 -3.43 -15.43
C GLU A 71 -35.26 -2.35 -14.94
N LEU A 72 -35.68 -1.49 -14.02
CA LEU A 72 -34.84 -0.49 -13.38
C LEU A 72 -33.72 -1.17 -12.59
N VAL A 73 -34.07 -2.18 -11.78
CA VAL A 73 -33.08 -2.94 -11.00
C VAL A 73 -32.04 -3.60 -11.90
N ASP A 74 -32.46 -4.25 -13.00
CA ASP A 74 -31.55 -4.88 -13.96
C ASP A 74 -30.61 -3.86 -14.60
N THR A 75 -31.15 -2.73 -15.08
CA THR A 75 -30.38 -1.68 -15.75
C THR A 75 -29.33 -1.08 -14.80
N VAL A 76 -29.76 -0.69 -13.60
CA VAL A 76 -28.87 -0.07 -12.62
C VAL A 76 -27.80 -1.05 -12.14
N THR A 77 -28.15 -2.33 -11.92
CA THR A 77 -27.17 -3.35 -11.53
C THR A 77 -26.11 -3.56 -12.62
N ARG A 78 -26.48 -3.51 -13.90
CA ARG A 78 -25.51 -3.58 -15.00
C ARG A 78 -24.55 -2.40 -15.02
N GLU A 79 -25.01 -1.21 -14.65
CA GLU A 79 -24.17 -0.01 -14.70
C GLU A 79 -23.33 0.19 -13.45
N LYS A 80 -23.94 0.03 -12.25
CA LYS A 80 -23.29 0.26 -10.96
C LYS A 80 -22.62 -0.97 -10.36
N GLY A 81 -23.03 -2.16 -10.82
CA GLY A 81 -22.53 -3.43 -10.32
C GLY A 81 -23.32 -4.03 -9.16
N TYR A 82 -24.19 -3.27 -8.51
CA TYR A 82 -25.04 -3.69 -7.39
C TYR A 82 -26.31 -2.83 -7.33
N PHE A 83 -27.28 -3.26 -6.52
CA PHE A 83 -28.50 -2.51 -6.25
C PHE A 83 -28.73 -2.35 -4.75
N ILE A 84 -29.16 -1.15 -4.32
CA ILE A 84 -29.55 -0.84 -2.95
C ILE A 84 -30.96 -0.28 -2.97
N TYR A 85 -31.91 -0.96 -2.32
CA TYR A 85 -33.28 -0.46 -2.20
C TYR A 85 -33.37 0.77 -1.29
N PRO A 86 -34.35 1.68 -1.47
CA PRO A 86 -34.51 2.85 -0.63
C PRO A 86 -34.49 2.55 0.88
N SER A 87 -35.20 1.49 1.33
CA SER A 87 -35.22 1.08 2.72
C SER A 87 -33.86 0.60 3.27
N GLN A 88 -32.96 0.21 2.38
CA GLN A 88 -31.63 -0.34 2.69
C GLN A 88 -30.53 0.73 2.71
N LEU A 89 -30.88 1.99 2.46
CA LEU A 89 -29.90 3.07 2.50
C LEU A 89 -29.39 3.30 3.94
N PHE A 90 -28.10 3.61 4.06
CA PHE A 90 -27.46 3.86 5.36
C PHE A 90 -28.23 4.86 6.23
N ALA A 91 -28.68 5.99 5.66
CA ALA A 91 -29.43 6.99 6.39
C ALA A 91 -30.76 6.45 6.95
N GLN A 92 -31.47 5.59 6.22
CA GLN A 92 -32.72 4.97 6.68
C GLN A 92 -32.48 4.00 7.85
N VAL A 93 -31.44 3.18 7.73
CA VAL A 93 -31.06 2.23 8.78
C VAL A 93 -30.62 2.95 10.05
N VAL A 94 -29.78 3.97 9.93
CA VAL A 94 -29.33 4.76 11.10
C VAL A 94 -30.47 5.50 11.76
N GLY A 95 -31.42 6.04 10.96
CA GLY A 95 -32.61 6.71 11.50
C GLY A 95 -33.46 5.86 12.46
N THR A 96 -33.46 4.53 12.28
CA THR A 96 -34.22 3.59 13.10
C THR A 96 -33.36 2.77 14.07
N ALA A 97 -32.03 2.85 13.97
CA ALA A 97 -31.09 1.96 14.66
C ALA A 97 -31.25 1.90 16.17
N GLU A 98 -31.55 3.02 16.82
CA GLU A 98 -31.66 3.11 18.29
C GLU A 98 -32.87 2.34 18.83
N SER A 99 -33.98 2.32 18.08
CA SER A 99 -35.22 1.65 18.45
C SER A 99 -35.38 0.25 17.86
N ASN A 100 -34.45 -0.20 17.02
CA ASN A 100 -34.55 -1.46 16.32
C ASN A 100 -33.97 -2.64 17.13
N PRO A 101 -34.80 -3.54 17.68
CA PRO A 101 -34.32 -4.69 18.44
C PRO A 101 -33.65 -5.76 17.57
N ASN A 102 -33.79 -5.69 16.26
CA ASN A 102 -33.26 -6.66 15.28
C ASN A 102 -32.17 -6.06 14.39
N LEU A 103 -31.53 -4.96 14.79
CA LEU A 103 -30.56 -4.21 13.98
C LEU A 103 -29.45 -5.11 13.42
N ASN A 104 -28.92 -6.04 14.22
CA ASN A 104 -27.84 -6.94 13.80
C ASN A 104 -28.27 -7.88 12.67
N THR A 105 -29.47 -8.44 12.72
CA THR A 105 -29.99 -9.35 11.70
C THR A 105 -30.48 -8.61 10.46
N GLU A 106 -31.02 -7.41 10.63
CA GLU A 106 -31.42 -6.53 9.53
C GLU A 106 -30.21 -6.08 8.71
N LEU A 107 -29.14 -5.62 9.36
CA LEU A 107 -27.89 -5.28 8.67
C LEU A 107 -27.32 -6.49 7.91
N ALA A 108 -27.30 -7.68 8.52
CA ALA A 108 -26.86 -8.89 7.82
C ALA A 108 -27.70 -9.18 6.57
N ALA A 109 -29.02 -9.00 6.66
CA ALA A 109 -29.94 -9.20 5.53
C ALA A 109 -29.70 -8.15 4.43
N ILE A 110 -29.48 -6.89 4.79
CA ILE A 110 -29.16 -5.81 3.84
C ILE A 110 -27.86 -6.11 3.10
N PHE A 111 -26.78 -6.45 3.80
CA PHE A 111 -25.51 -6.78 3.17
C PHE A 111 -25.63 -7.97 2.22
N THR A 112 -26.34 -9.01 2.66
CA THR A 112 -26.64 -10.18 1.82
C THR A 112 -27.44 -9.79 0.58
N ALA A 113 -28.43 -8.89 0.70
CA ALA A 113 -29.25 -8.44 -0.42
C ALA A 113 -28.43 -7.63 -1.44
N ILE A 114 -27.56 -6.71 -0.96
CA ILE A 114 -26.65 -5.94 -1.83
C ILE A 114 -25.74 -6.87 -2.61
N GLU A 115 -25.10 -7.84 -1.95
CA GLU A 115 -24.21 -8.79 -2.60
C GLU A 115 -24.97 -9.72 -3.57
N ALA A 116 -26.17 -10.17 -3.19
CA ALA A 116 -27.01 -11.02 -4.03
C ALA A 116 -27.52 -10.31 -5.28
N SER A 117 -27.66 -8.98 -5.26
CA SER A 117 -28.08 -8.20 -6.43
C SER A 117 -27.11 -8.33 -7.61
N ALA A 118 -25.81 -8.58 -7.33
CA ALA A 118 -24.76 -8.74 -8.33
C ALA A 118 -24.66 -10.16 -8.93
N VAL A 119 -25.38 -11.14 -8.38
CA VAL A 119 -25.27 -12.55 -8.81
C VAL A 119 -25.77 -12.70 -10.25
N GLY A 120 -24.95 -13.30 -11.10
CA GLY A 120 -25.22 -13.47 -12.52
C GLY A 120 -24.83 -12.27 -13.40
N TYR A 121 -24.34 -11.18 -12.82
CA TYR A 121 -23.80 -10.02 -13.53
C TYR A 121 -22.26 -10.05 -13.56
N ALA A 122 -21.68 -9.26 -14.45
CA ALA A 122 -20.22 -9.13 -14.59
C ALA A 122 -19.55 -8.62 -13.28
N SER A 123 -20.30 -7.93 -12.44
CA SER A 123 -19.87 -7.38 -11.16
C SER A 123 -19.85 -8.41 -10.02
N GLU A 124 -20.38 -9.63 -10.19
CA GLU A 124 -20.50 -10.62 -9.11
C GLU A 124 -19.17 -10.82 -8.35
N ARG A 125 -18.06 -10.97 -9.08
CA ARG A 125 -16.74 -11.17 -8.48
C ARG A 125 -16.27 -9.95 -7.67
N ALA A 126 -16.62 -8.76 -8.10
CA ALA A 126 -16.23 -7.52 -7.42
C ALA A 126 -17.06 -7.25 -6.16
N VAL A 127 -18.32 -7.72 -6.11
CA VAL A 127 -19.30 -7.38 -5.07
C VAL A 127 -19.50 -8.49 -4.04
N LYS A 128 -19.50 -9.75 -4.46
CA LYS A 128 -19.73 -10.91 -3.58
C LYS A 128 -18.73 -10.99 -2.45
N GLY A 129 -19.22 -11.11 -1.20
CA GLY A 129 -18.40 -11.20 0.01
C GLY A 129 -17.72 -9.89 0.42
N LEU A 130 -18.15 -8.73 -0.07
CA LEU A 130 -17.60 -7.43 0.35
C LEU A 130 -17.78 -7.19 1.85
N PHE A 131 -18.92 -7.60 2.43
CA PHE A 131 -19.22 -7.41 3.84
C PHE A 131 -18.83 -8.59 4.74
N ALA A 132 -18.09 -9.58 4.22
CA ALA A 132 -17.75 -10.80 4.97
C ALA A 132 -17.00 -10.52 6.29
N ASP A 133 -16.20 -9.45 6.34
CA ASP A 133 -15.46 -9.05 7.54
C ASP A 133 -16.30 -8.16 8.49
N PHE A 134 -17.51 -7.74 8.10
CA PHE A 134 -18.46 -7.02 8.95
C PHE A 134 -19.53 -7.98 9.52
N ASP A 135 -19.10 -8.91 10.37
CA ASP A 135 -20.02 -9.87 11.02
C ASP A 135 -20.83 -9.19 12.12
N THR A 136 -22.07 -8.78 11.77
CA THR A 136 -23.03 -8.13 12.70
C THR A 136 -23.50 -9.05 13.81
N THR A 137 -23.24 -10.36 13.72
CA THR A 137 -23.60 -11.37 14.72
C THR A 137 -22.43 -11.78 15.62
N SER A 138 -21.24 -11.24 15.36
CA SER A 138 -20.00 -11.57 16.05
C SER A 138 -20.12 -11.50 17.58
N PRO A 139 -19.58 -12.48 18.32
CA PRO A 139 -19.49 -12.41 19.78
C PRO A 139 -18.61 -11.24 20.27
N LYS A 140 -17.75 -10.70 19.41
CA LYS A 140 -16.95 -9.51 19.69
C LYS A 140 -17.79 -8.24 19.91
N LEU A 141 -18.97 -8.18 19.32
CA LEU A 141 -19.95 -7.11 19.55
C LEU A 141 -20.74 -7.29 20.87
N GLY A 142 -20.65 -8.42 21.56
CA GLY A 142 -21.33 -8.72 22.81
C GLY A 142 -21.91 -10.10 22.85
N ASN A 143 -22.26 -10.53 24.05
CA ASN A 143 -22.81 -11.86 24.29
C ASN A 143 -24.33 -11.95 24.06
N THR A 144 -25.03 -10.80 24.12
CA THR A 144 -26.47 -10.69 23.89
C THR A 144 -26.80 -9.90 22.63
N VAL A 145 -27.99 -10.12 22.08
CA VAL A 145 -28.47 -9.37 20.92
C VAL A 145 -28.54 -7.86 21.22
N GLU A 146 -28.99 -7.53 22.43
CA GLU A 146 -29.09 -6.14 22.89
C GLU A 146 -27.73 -5.44 22.93
N GLU A 147 -26.71 -6.11 23.46
CA GLU A 147 -25.33 -5.59 23.47
C GLU A 147 -24.79 -5.39 22.05
N LYS A 148 -25.02 -6.35 21.16
CA LYS A 148 -24.60 -6.25 19.75
C LYS A 148 -25.28 -5.07 19.07
N ASN A 149 -26.61 -4.94 19.20
CA ASN A 149 -27.37 -3.86 18.59
C ASN A 149 -26.93 -2.49 19.12
N ARG A 150 -26.71 -2.35 20.43
CA ARG A 150 -26.21 -1.12 21.04
C ARG A 150 -24.86 -0.69 20.46
N ARG A 151 -23.92 -1.63 20.27
CA ARG A 151 -22.60 -1.34 19.71
C ARG A 151 -22.66 -1.06 18.21
N LEU A 152 -23.44 -1.81 17.46
CA LEU A 152 -23.69 -1.52 16.05
C LEU A 152 -24.31 -0.14 15.86
N CYS A 153 -25.31 0.22 16.67
CA CYS A 153 -25.90 1.56 16.66
C CYS A 153 -24.85 2.63 16.95
N ALA A 154 -23.99 2.44 17.95
CA ALA A 154 -22.91 3.39 18.27
C ALA A 154 -21.91 3.55 17.11
N VAL A 155 -21.52 2.46 16.45
CA VAL A 155 -20.65 2.51 15.24
C VAL A 155 -21.33 3.27 14.11
N LEU A 156 -22.58 2.93 13.80
CA LEU A 156 -23.34 3.59 12.71
C LEU A 156 -23.51 5.09 12.97
N ARG A 157 -23.92 5.48 14.19
CA ARG A 157 -24.05 6.88 14.59
C ARG A 157 -22.73 7.62 14.56
N GLY A 158 -21.65 6.97 15.02
CA GLY A 158 -20.31 7.52 14.94
C GLY A 158 -19.91 7.81 13.49
N VAL A 159 -20.12 6.85 12.58
CA VAL A 159 -19.83 7.01 11.16
C VAL A 159 -20.75 8.07 10.53
N GLU A 160 -22.05 8.14 10.90
CA GLU A 160 -22.98 9.19 10.45
C GLU A 160 -22.49 10.60 10.81
N SER A 161 -21.89 10.77 11.99
CA SER A 161 -21.40 12.06 12.47
C SER A 161 -20.17 12.60 11.73
N LEU A 162 -19.51 11.80 10.89
CA LEU A 162 -18.38 12.24 10.10
C LEU A 162 -18.85 13.15 8.96
N ASP A 163 -18.21 14.32 8.81
CA ASP A 163 -18.50 15.26 7.74
C ASP A 163 -17.60 14.98 6.52
N PHE A 164 -18.20 14.45 5.46
CA PHE A 164 -17.55 14.20 4.17
C PHE A 164 -17.91 15.26 3.11
N GLY A 165 -18.65 16.32 3.47
CA GLY A 165 -19.19 17.28 2.51
C GLY A 165 -20.33 16.69 1.66
N HIS A 166 -20.67 17.38 0.57
CA HIS A 166 -21.70 16.91 -0.36
C HIS A 166 -21.07 16.10 -1.49
N PHE A 167 -21.66 14.97 -1.84
CA PHE A 167 -21.21 14.09 -2.95
C PHE A 167 -21.09 14.85 -4.29
N ALA A 168 -21.86 15.90 -4.50
CA ALA A 168 -21.81 16.73 -5.71
C ALA A 168 -20.57 17.63 -5.83
N ASP A 169 -19.88 17.90 -4.73
CA ASP A 169 -18.74 18.85 -4.67
C ASP A 169 -17.37 18.19 -4.91
N HIS A 170 -17.31 16.97 -5.30
CA HIS A 170 -16.24 16.00 -5.59
C HIS A 170 -14.78 16.47 -5.77
N LYS A 171 -14.33 17.49 -5.06
CA LYS A 171 -12.93 17.92 -5.13
C LYS A 171 -11.99 17.14 -4.21
N ILE A 172 -12.53 16.44 -3.20
CA ILE A 172 -11.73 15.72 -2.20
C ILE A 172 -12.33 14.34 -1.98
N ASP A 173 -11.52 13.31 -2.16
CA ASP A 173 -11.88 11.91 -1.88
C ASP A 173 -11.79 11.63 -0.38
N LEU A 174 -12.62 12.31 0.42
CA LEU A 174 -12.57 12.25 1.88
C LEU A 174 -12.92 10.85 2.43
N PHE A 175 -13.82 10.13 1.77
CA PHE A 175 -14.13 8.75 2.17
C PHE A 175 -12.94 7.83 1.98
N GLY A 176 -12.28 7.91 0.83
CA GLY A 176 -11.09 7.14 0.55
C GLY A 176 -9.94 7.51 1.48
N ASP A 177 -9.71 8.79 1.74
CA ASP A 177 -8.70 9.26 2.68
C ASP A 177 -8.95 8.78 4.12
N ALA A 178 -10.22 8.78 4.57
CA ALA A 178 -10.62 8.24 5.86
C ALA A 178 -10.36 6.74 5.95
N TYR A 179 -10.68 6.02 4.89
CA TYR A 179 -10.48 4.58 4.79
C TYR A 179 -8.98 4.21 4.76
N GLU A 180 -8.17 4.90 3.95
CA GLU A 180 -6.71 4.71 3.92
C GLU A 180 -6.07 5.03 5.28
N PHE A 181 -6.54 6.07 5.96
CA PHE A 181 -6.10 6.40 7.32
C PHE A 181 -6.39 5.26 8.31
N LEU A 182 -7.58 4.68 8.29
CA LEU A 182 -7.93 3.53 9.11
C LEU A 182 -7.06 2.32 8.80
N ILE A 183 -6.83 2.00 7.51
CA ILE A 183 -5.98 0.89 7.09
C ILE A 183 -4.52 1.11 7.53
N SER A 184 -3.97 2.31 7.36
CA SER A 184 -2.59 2.61 7.75
C SER A 184 -2.37 2.43 9.25
N ASN A 185 -3.34 2.86 10.07
CA ASN A 185 -3.34 2.63 11.51
C ASN A 185 -3.58 1.16 11.88
N TYR A 186 -4.33 0.42 11.05
CA TYR A 186 -4.47 -1.03 11.15
C TYR A 186 -3.12 -1.70 10.97
N ALA A 187 -2.39 -1.37 9.91
CA ALA A 187 -1.06 -1.91 9.63
C ALA A 187 -0.03 -1.57 10.72
N ALA A 188 -0.01 -0.33 11.22
CA ALA A 188 0.91 0.12 12.25
C ALA A 188 0.78 -0.63 13.60
N ASN A 189 -0.42 -1.11 13.93
CA ASN A 189 -0.72 -1.82 15.19
C ASN A 189 -0.74 -3.35 15.05
N ALA A 190 -0.63 -3.90 13.83
CA ALA A 190 -0.65 -5.34 13.56
C ALA A 190 0.64 -6.08 13.97
N GLY A 191 1.63 -5.39 14.53
CA GLY A 191 2.91 -5.96 14.92
C GLY A 191 3.86 -6.18 13.74
N LYS A 192 4.71 -7.21 13.81
CA LYS A 192 5.79 -7.45 12.83
C LYS A 192 5.33 -7.61 11.37
N SER A 193 4.05 -7.89 11.13
CA SER A 193 3.45 -8.04 9.81
C SER A 193 2.84 -6.74 9.26
N GLY A 194 2.83 -5.66 10.02
CA GLY A 194 2.14 -4.41 9.63
C GLY A 194 2.70 -3.75 8.37
N GLY A 195 3.99 -3.85 8.13
CA GLY A 195 4.64 -3.34 6.91
C GLY A 195 4.32 -4.13 5.64
N GLU A 196 3.79 -5.35 5.78
CA GLU A 196 3.41 -6.21 4.65
C GLU A 196 2.06 -5.80 4.03
N PHE A 197 1.23 -5.03 4.75
CA PHE A 197 -0.13 -4.69 4.31
C PHE A 197 -0.29 -3.27 3.78
N PHE A 198 0.64 -2.38 4.07
CA PHE A 198 0.50 -0.97 3.70
C PHE A 198 1.83 -0.33 3.30
N THR A 199 1.91 0.11 2.06
CA THR A 199 3.04 0.89 1.54
C THR A 199 2.79 2.38 1.78
N PRO A 200 3.75 3.15 2.33
CA PRO A 200 3.58 4.60 2.52
C PRO A 200 3.20 5.31 1.22
N GLN A 201 2.27 6.25 1.29
CA GLN A 201 1.70 6.90 0.10
C GLN A 201 2.74 7.52 -0.82
N THR A 202 3.77 8.17 -0.26
CA THR A 202 4.83 8.80 -1.06
C THR A 202 5.75 7.78 -1.75
N VAL A 203 6.00 6.62 -1.10
CA VAL A 203 6.71 5.50 -1.75
C VAL A 203 5.84 4.88 -2.84
N SER A 204 4.54 4.70 -2.59
CA SER A 204 3.59 4.21 -3.61
C SER A 204 3.51 5.16 -4.81
N LYS A 205 3.52 6.48 -4.56
CA LYS A 205 3.58 7.52 -5.61
C LYS A 205 4.84 7.38 -6.46
N LEU A 206 6.01 7.21 -5.83
CA LEU A 206 7.28 7.01 -6.53
C LEU A 206 7.24 5.76 -7.40
N ILE A 207 6.77 4.62 -6.85
CA ILE A 207 6.68 3.34 -7.58
C ILE A 207 5.75 3.47 -8.80
N ALA A 208 4.58 4.08 -8.63
CA ALA A 208 3.62 4.30 -9.71
C ALA A 208 4.22 5.17 -10.83
N ARG A 209 4.89 6.26 -10.48
CA ARG A 209 5.53 7.17 -11.43
C ARG A 209 6.72 6.51 -12.14
N LEU A 210 7.53 5.70 -11.45
CA LEU A 210 8.62 4.93 -12.07
C LEU A 210 8.08 3.92 -13.08
N ALA A 211 7.04 3.16 -12.74
CA ALA A 211 6.45 2.16 -13.62
C ALA A 211 5.81 2.77 -14.87
N LEU A 212 5.29 3.99 -14.77
CA LEU A 212 4.56 4.69 -15.84
C LEU A 212 5.41 5.75 -16.56
N SER A 213 6.65 6.01 -16.11
CA SER A 213 7.53 7.02 -16.68
C SER A 213 7.73 6.81 -18.18
N GLY A 214 7.56 7.90 -18.95
CA GLY A 214 7.71 7.92 -20.40
C GLY A 214 6.58 7.22 -21.18
N GLN A 215 5.54 6.71 -20.51
CA GLN A 215 4.39 6.08 -21.16
C GLN A 215 3.22 7.05 -21.24
N MET A 216 2.73 7.34 -22.46
CA MET A 216 1.55 8.19 -22.66
C MET A 216 0.24 7.40 -22.45
N LYS A 217 0.27 6.09 -22.67
CA LYS A 217 -0.85 5.17 -22.50
C LYS A 217 -0.37 3.80 -22.07
N VAL A 218 -1.08 3.20 -21.14
CA VAL A 218 -0.88 1.82 -20.68
C VAL A 218 -2.19 1.05 -20.79
N ASN A 219 -2.10 -0.23 -21.15
CA ASN A 219 -3.27 -1.07 -21.23
C ASN A 219 -3.92 -1.28 -19.86
N LYS A 220 -3.14 -1.81 -18.90
CA LYS A 220 -3.57 -2.10 -17.52
C LYS A 220 -2.38 -1.98 -16.59
N ILE A 221 -2.68 -1.72 -15.32
CA ILE A 221 -1.70 -1.79 -14.23
C ILE A 221 -1.96 -3.06 -13.42
N TYR A 222 -0.88 -3.79 -13.12
CA TYR A 222 -0.94 -5.05 -12.37
C TYR A 222 -0.12 -5.00 -11.09
N ASP A 223 -0.70 -5.52 -10.00
CA ASP A 223 0.01 -5.78 -8.75
C ASP A 223 -0.20 -7.24 -8.33
N PRO A 224 0.85 -8.09 -8.41
CA PRO A 224 0.76 -9.51 -8.05
C PRO A 224 0.64 -9.80 -6.55
N ALA A 225 0.79 -8.80 -5.69
CA ALA A 225 0.63 -8.89 -4.23
C ALA A 225 -0.02 -7.59 -3.72
N CYS A 226 -1.26 -7.33 -4.19
CA CYS A 226 -1.84 -5.99 -4.15
C CYS A 226 -2.18 -5.47 -2.75
N GLY A 227 -2.16 -6.32 -1.74
CA GLY A 227 -2.48 -5.90 -0.38
C GLY A 227 -3.85 -5.20 -0.33
N SER A 228 -3.89 -4.02 0.26
CA SER A 228 -5.08 -3.16 0.31
C SER A 228 -5.35 -2.35 -0.97
N GLY A 229 -4.61 -2.59 -2.06
CA GLY A 229 -4.77 -1.89 -3.34
C GLY A 229 -4.15 -0.50 -3.39
N SER A 230 -3.38 -0.09 -2.39
CA SER A 230 -2.85 1.28 -2.29
C SER A 230 -1.91 1.67 -3.43
N LEU A 231 -1.08 0.74 -3.95
CA LEU A 231 -0.22 0.99 -5.11
C LEU A 231 -1.03 1.25 -6.38
N LEU A 232 -2.09 0.46 -6.61
CA LEU A 232 -3.00 0.64 -7.74
C LEU A 232 -3.72 1.98 -7.67
N LEU A 233 -4.16 2.39 -6.48
CA LEU A 233 -4.83 3.68 -6.27
C LEU A 233 -3.88 4.88 -6.42
N GLN A 234 -2.62 4.75 -6.00
CA GLN A 234 -1.65 5.81 -6.26
C GLN A 234 -1.39 5.99 -7.75
N ALA A 235 -1.40 4.92 -8.53
CA ALA A 235 -1.33 5.02 -9.98
C ALA A 235 -2.55 5.80 -10.54
N LYS A 236 -3.77 5.52 -10.06
CA LYS A 236 -4.97 6.30 -10.42
C LYS A 236 -4.84 7.79 -10.08
N ARG A 237 -4.32 8.11 -8.89
CA ARG A 237 -4.16 9.51 -8.44
C ARG A 237 -3.11 10.29 -9.23
N GLN A 238 -2.08 9.60 -9.75
CA GLN A 238 -0.98 10.23 -10.46
C GLN A 238 -1.25 10.40 -11.95
N PHE A 239 -2.15 9.59 -12.51
CA PHE A 239 -2.38 9.52 -13.94
C PHE A 239 -3.87 9.61 -14.26
N ASP A 240 -4.16 10.36 -15.31
CA ASP A 240 -5.51 10.51 -15.83
C ASP A 240 -6.07 9.15 -16.31
N GLU A 241 -7.39 8.99 -16.27
CA GLU A 241 -8.10 7.81 -16.79
C GLU A 241 -7.80 7.55 -18.27
N HIS A 242 -7.41 8.58 -19.03
CA HIS A 242 -6.99 8.45 -20.42
C HIS A 242 -5.61 7.77 -20.57
N VAL A 243 -4.79 7.75 -19.53
CA VAL A 243 -3.49 7.07 -19.53
C VAL A 243 -3.66 5.58 -19.23
N ILE A 244 -4.60 5.21 -18.34
CA ILE A 244 -4.86 3.82 -17.92
C ILE A 244 -6.16 3.36 -18.57
N GLU A 245 -6.09 2.74 -19.75
CA GLU A 245 -7.27 2.41 -20.54
C GLU A 245 -8.10 1.25 -19.98
N GLY A 246 -7.43 0.18 -19.56
CA GLY A 246 -8.05 -1.08 -19.16
C GLY A 246 -8.20 -1.29 -17.66
N GLY A 247 -7.81 -0.30 -16.84
CA GLY A 247 -7.99 -0.32 -15.39
C GLY A 247 -6.91 -1.07 -14.61
N PHE A 248 -7.31 -1.64 -13.47
CA PHE A 248 -6.42 -2.15 -12.44
C PHE A 248 -6.60 -3.65 -12.23
N VAL A 249 -5.51 -4.37 -12.15
CA VAL A 249 -5.50 -5.83 -11.96
C VAL A 249 -4.65 -6.15 -10.74
N GLY A 250 -5.10 -7.08 -9.91
CA GLY A 250 -4.34 -7.47 -8.72
C GLY A 250 -4.65 -8.87 -8.22
N GLN A 251 -3.72 -9.42 -7.44
CA GLN A 251 -3.94 -10.68 -6.76
C GLN A 251 -3.48 -10.58 -5.31
N GLU A 252 -4.27 -11.13 -4.39
CA GLU A 252 -4.00 -11.12 -2.95
C GLU A 252 -4.33 -12.48 -2.34
N ILE A 253 -3.47 -12.99 -1.47
CA ILE A 253 -3.64 -14.30 -0.83
C ILE A 253 -4.54 -14.23 0.41
N ASN A 254 -4.53 -13.11 1.12
CA ASN A 254 -5.29 -12.95 2.35
C ASN A 254 -6.70 -12.43 2.05
N HIS A 255 -7.71 -13.18 2.53
CA HIS A 255 -9.13 -12.86 2.27
C HIS A 255 -9.54 -11.49 2.78
N THR A 256 -9.18 -11.14 4.02
CA THR A 256 -9.53 -9.84 4.62
C THR A 256 -8.86 -8.69 3.86
N THR A 257 -7.57 -8.82 3.54
CA THR A 257 -6.84 -7.81 2.78
C THR A 257 -7.37 -7.66 1.37
N PHE A 258 -7.77 -8.76 0.72
CA PHE A 258 -8.45 -8.76 -0.57
C PHE A 258 -9.79 -7.99 -0.51
N ASN A 259 -10.59 -8.18 0.55
CA ASN A 259 -11.83 -7.42 0.73
C ASN A 259 -11.54 -5.93 0.94
N LEU A 260 -10.53 -5.60 1.75
CA LEU A 260 -10.10 -4.21 1.94
C LEU A 260 -9.68 -3.55 0.62
N ALA A 261 -8.98 -4.28 -0.26
CA ALA A 261 -8.59 -3.75 -1.57
C ALA A 261 -9.80 -3.44 -2.46
N ARG A 262 -10.80 -4.33 -2.52
CA ARG A 262 -12.03 -4.09 -3.30
C ARG A 262 -12.81 -2.89 -2.78
N MET A 263 -13.01 -2.83 -1.45
CA MET A 263 -13.67 -1.67 -0.82
C MET A 263 -12.90 -0.38 -1.10
N ASN A 264 -11.57 -0.41 -1.02
CA ASN A 264 -10.72 0.74 -1.26
C ASN A 264 -10.86 1.27 -2.69
N LEU A 265 -10.89 0.39 -3.69
CA LEU A 265 -11.12 0.78 -5.08
C LEU A 265 -12.51 1.42 -5.27
N PHE A 266 -13.57 0.84 -4.72
CA PHE A 266 -14.91 1.44 -4.77
C PHE A 266 -14.95 2.82 -4.09
N LEU A 267 -14.37 2.97 -2.89
CA LEU A 267 -14.30 4.23 -2.14
C LEU A 267 -13.58 5.34 -2.90
N HIS A 268 -12.65 4.97 -3.78
CA HIS A 268 -11.97 5.89 -4.69
C HIS A 268 -12.65 6.01 -6.06
N ASN A 269 -13.94 5.68 -6.12
CA ASN A 269 -14.77 5.79 -7.34
C ASN A 269 -14.18 5.03 -8.54
N VAL A 270 -13.58 3.86 -8.30
CA VAL A 270 -13.22 2.91 -9.36
C VAL A 270 -14.41 1.97 -9.55
N ASN A 271 -15.06 2.04 -10.69
CA ASN A 271 -16.21 1.18 -10.97
C ASN A 271 -15.75 -0.27 -11.16
N TYR A 272 -16.66 -1.23 -10.95
CA TYR A 272 -16.38 -2.67 -10.97
C TYR A 272 -15.77 -3.18 -12.29
N ASP A 273 -16.07 -2.51 -13.41
CA ASP A 273 -15.55 -2.85 -14.74
C ASP A 273 -14.12 -2.33 -14.98
N LYS A 274 -13.61 -1.51 -14.08
CA LYS A 274 -12.27 -0.92 -14.12
C LYS A 274 -11.26 -1.61 -13.22
N PHE A 275 -11.63 -2.67 -12.51
CA PHE A 275 -10.69 -3.48 -11.78
C PHE A 275 -11.01 -4.97 -11.82
N ASP A 276 -9.98 -5.79 -11.76
CA ASP A 276 -10.07 -7.25 -11.63
C ASP A 276 -9.09 -7.73 -10.55
N LEU A 277 -9.62 -7.88 -9.33
CA LEU A 277 -8.86 -8.43 -8.22
C LEU A 277 -9.18 -9.91 -8.02
N ALA A 278 -8.16 -10.72 -7.76
CA ALA A 278 -8.28 -12.15 -7.53
C ALA A 278 -7.76 -12.54 -6.14
N LEU A 279 -8.50 -13.43 -5.48
CA LEU A 279 -8.06 -14.06 -4.23
C LEU A 279 -7.28 -15.34 -4.55
N GLY A 280 -6.06 -15.47 -4.04
CA GLY A 280 -5.26 -16.69 -4.17
C GLY A 280 -3.76 -16.46 -4.16
N ASP A 281 -3.01 -17.55 -4.08
CA ASP A 281 -1.56 -17.55 -4.12
C ASP A 281 -1.06 -17.27 -5.55
N THR A 282 -0.44 -16.12 -5.75
CA THR A 282 0.10 -15.67 -7.03
C THR A 282 1.18 -16.60 -7.59
N LEU A 283 1.98 -17.18 -6.73
CA LEU A 283 3.08 -18.05 -7.15
C LEU A 283 2.61 -19.44 -7.56
N LEU A 284 1.59 -19.98 -6.86
CA LEU A 284 1.09 -21.34 -7.09
C LEU A 284 -0.15 -21.37 -8.00
N ALA A 285 -1.01 -20.37 -7.92
CA ALA A 285 -2.27 -20.29 -8.64
C ALA A 285 -2.50 -18.89 -9.25
N PRO A 286 -1.65 -18.45 -10.19
CA PRO A 286 -1.81 -17.14 -10.84
C PRO A 286 -3.11 -17.07 -11.63
N GLN A 287 -3.96 -16.08 -11.29
CA GLN A 287 -5.30 -15.94 -11.87
C GLN A 287 -5.35 -15.07 -13.13
N HIS A 288 -4.30 -14.27 -13.37
CA HIS A 288 -4.30 -13.27 -14.46
C HIS A 288 -3.42 -13.67 -15.67
N ARG A 289 -3.23 -14.98 -15.90
CA ARG A 289 -2.45 -15.47 -17.06
C ARG A 289 -3.08 -15.07 -18.40
N ASP A 290 -4.40 -15.07 -18.47
CA ASP A 290 -5.12 -14.77 -19.72
C ASP A 290 -5.30 -13.26 -19.96
N THR A 291 -5.10 -12.43 -18.91
CA THR A 291 -5.25 -10.97 -19.01
C THR A 291 -3.93 -10.23 -19.29
N ARG A 292 -2.79 -10.94 -19.22
CA ARG A 292 -1.48 -10.41 -19.61
C ARG A 292 -1.36 -10.21 -21.13
N PRO A 293 -0.36 -9.45 -21.66
CA PRO A 293 0.68 -8.75 -20.90
C PRO A 293 0.22 -7.41 -20.35
N PHE A 294 0.94 -6.90 -19.33
CA PHE A 294 0.69 -5.61 -18.70
C PHE A 294 1.77 -4.60 -19.08
N ASP A 295 1.39 -3.36 -19.36
CA ASP A 295 2.36 -2.30 -19.68
C ASP A 295 3.00 -1.70 -18.43
N ALA A 296 2.33 -1.78 -17.29
CA ALA A 296 2.87 -1.35 -16.01
C ALA A 296 2.60 -2.39 -14.91
N ILE A 297 3.63 -2.68 -14.12
CA ILE A 297 3.54 -3.52 -12.93
C ILE A 297 4.11 -2.75 -11.75
N VAL A 298 3.34 -2.67 -10.68
CA VAL A 298 3.74 -2.08 -9.40
C VAL A 298 3.61 -3.14 -8.33
N SER A 299 4.56 -3.28 -7.42
CA SER A 299 4.41 -4.26 -6.36
C SER A 299 5.29 -3.97 -5.14
N ASN A 300 4.74 -4.27 -3.97
CA ASN A 300 5.50 -4.43 -2.74
C ASN A 300 5.22 -5.83 -2.19
N PRO A 301 5.85 -6.88 -2.75
CA PRO A 301 5.61 -8.26 -2.36
C PRO A 301 6.18 -8.54 -0.96
N PRO A 302 5.70 -9.58 -0.25
CA PRO A 302 6.21 -9.93 1.07
C PRO A 302 7.68 -10.34 0.99
N TYR A 303 8.52 -9.82 1.92
CA TYR A 303 9.96 -10.06 1.90
C TYR A 303 10.33 -11.40 2.54
N SER A 304 11.20 -12.15 1.86
CA SER A 304 11.83 -13.37 2.38
C SER A 304 10.83 -14.38 2.95
N VAL A 305 9.63 -14.49 2.36
CA VAL A 305 8.64 -15.50 2.75
C VAL A 305 8.99 -16.87 2.21
N LYS A 306 8.59 -17.90 2.95
CA LYS A 306 8.68 -19.28 2.50
C LYS A 306 7.64 -19.55 1.41
N TRP A 307 8.03 -20.34 0.42
CA TRP A 307 7.15 -20.84 -0.63
C TRP A 307 7.51 -22.28 -0.97
N VAL A 308 6.72 -22.96 -1.82
CA VAL A 308 6.96 -24.36 -2.16
C VAL A 308 8.29 -24.57 -2.91
N GLY A 309 8.64 -23.66 -3.82
CA GLY A 309 9.90 -23.68 -4.56
C GLY A 309 10.20 -25.03 -5.18
N SER A 310 11.40 -25.59 -4.91
CA SER A 310 11.86 -26.87 -5.44
C SER A 310 11.13 -28.11 -4.88
N ASP A 311 10.21 -27.98 -3.92
CA ASP A 311 9.38 -29.11 -3.46
C ASP A 311 8.30 -29.46 -4.49
N ASP A 312 7.92 -28.50 -5.34
CA ASP A 312 7.13 -28.80 -6.53
C ASP A 312 8.06 -28.87 -7.76
N PRO A 313 8.38 -30.08 -8.25
CA PRO A 313 9.29 -30.27 -9.37
C PRO A 313 8.73 -29.73 -10.70
N THR A 314 7.44 -29.41 -10.78
CA THR A 314 6.83 -28.88 -12.00
C THR A 314 7.15 -27.41 -12.20
N LEU A 315 7.43 -26.67 -11.13
CA LEU A 315 7.71 -25.23 -11.18
C LEU A 315 8.97 -24.86 -11.97
N ILE A 316 9.96 -25.75 -12.06
CA ILE A 316 11.16 -25.48 -12.87
C ILE A 316 10.81 -25.36 -14.37
N ASN A 317 9.71 -25.96 -14.81
CA ASN A 317 9.22 -25.88 -16.18
C ASN A 317 8.11 -24.82 -16.37
N ASP A 318 7.69 -24.13 -15.29
CA ASP A 318 6.74 -23.03 -15.41
C ASP A 318 7.35 -21.90 -16.24
N GLU A 319 6.62 -21.38 -17.22
CA GLU A 319 7.07 -20.32 -18.13
C GLU A 319 7.59 -19.05 -17.45
N ARG A 320 7.20 -18.82 -16.18
CA ARG A 320 7.68 -17.68 -15.38
C ARG A 320 9.12 -17.90 -14.89
N PHE A 321 9.48 -19.14 -14.55
CA PHE A 321 10.73 -19.49 -13.87
C PHE A 321 11.73 -20.22 -14.77
N ALA A 322 11.24 -21.00 -15.73
CA ALA A 322 12.08 -21.79 -16.65
C ALA A 322 13.16 -20.97 -17.37
N PRO A 323 12.92 -19.73 -17.83
CA PRO A 323 13.96 -18.96 -18.52
C PRO A 323 15.18 -18.63 -17.65
N ALA A 324 15.04 -18.52 -16.34
CA ALA A 324 16.16 -18.30 -15.43
C ALA A 324 16.96 -19.58 -15.13
N GLY A 325 16.44 -20.77 -15.51
CA GLY A 325 17.08 -22.06 -15.31
C GLY A 325 17.23 -22.51 -13.85
N VAL A 326 16.65 -21.75 -12.91
CA VAL A 326 16.73 -22.02 -11.48
C VAL A 326 15.52 -21.41 -10.77
N LEU A 327 15.03 -22.06 -9.72
CA LEU A 327 13.99 -21.52 -8.85
C LEU A 327 14.58 -20.64 -7.75
N ALA A 328 13.82 -19.65 -7.32
CA ALA A 328 14.13 -18.91 -6.11
C ALA A 328 14.22 -19.85 -4.88
N PRO A 329 15.06 -19.54 -3.88
CA PRO A 329 15.20 -20.39 -2.68
C PRO A 329 13.87 -20.59 -1.95
N LYS A 330 13.58 -21.81 -1.48
CA LYS A 330 12.34 -22.13 -0.71
C LYS A 330 12.07 -21.19 0.46
N GLY A 331 13.10 -20.71 1.11
CA GLY A 331 12.97 -19.78 2.25
C GLY A 331 12.76 -18.33 1.86
N LYS A 332 12.80 -17.99 0.55
CA LYS A 332 12.85 -16.61 0.06
C LYS A 332 12.21 -16.51 -1.32
N ALA A 333 10.92 -16.20 -1.35
CA ALA A 333 10.12 -16.09 -2.57
C ALA A 333 10.38 -14.81 -3.39
N ASP A 334 11.24 -13.90 -2.90
CA ASP A 334 11.44 -12.58 -3.47
C ASP A 334 11.62 -12.62 -5.00
N PHE A 335 12.59 -13.42 -5.49
CA PHE A 335 12.79 -13.57 -6.93
C PHE A 335 11.70 -14.35 -7.67
N ALA A 336 10.88 -15.14 -6.98
CA ALA A 336 9.73 -15.76 -7.61
C ALA A 336 8.67 -14.70 -8.00
N PHE A 337 8.42 -13.70 -7.13
CA PHE A 337 7.58 -12.56 -7.46
C PHE A 337 8.17 -11.69 -8.57
N ILE A 338 9.49 -11.45 -8.56
CA ILE A 338 10.19 -10.69 -9.60
C ILE A 338 10.07 -11.38 -10.97
N LEU A 339 10.32 -12.67 -11.04
CA LEU A 339 10.20 -13.45 -12.28
C LEU A 339 8.74 -13.56 -12.75
N HIS A 340 7.80 -13.67 -11.81
CA HIS A 340 6.37 -13.61 -12.12
C HIS A 340 6.01 -12.26 -12.76
N ALA A 341 6.42 -11.15 -12.17
CA ALA A 341 6.19 -9.82 -12.72
C ALA A 341 6.82 -9.68 -14.12
N LEU A 342 8.08 -10.10 -14.28
CA LEU A 342 8.77 -10.05 -15.58
C LEU A 342 8.03 -10.84 -16.66
N ASN A 343 7.54 -12.05 -16.34
CA ASN A 343 6.78 -12.87 -17.30
C ASN A 343 5.48 -12.17 -17.75
N HIS A 344 4.80 -11.50 -16.83
CA HIS A 344 3.53 -10.82 -17.10
C HIS A 344 3.70 -9.45 -17.78
N LEU A 345 4.91 -8.91 -17.82
CA LEU A 345 5.23 -7.62 -18.40
C LEU A 345 5.20 -7.67 -19.93
N SER A 346 4.59 -6.65 -20.56
CA SER A 346 4.60 -6.48 -22.02
C SER A 346 6.00 -6.18 -22.57
N ALA A 347 6.16 -6.28 -23.88
CA ALA A 347 7.44 -6.03 -24.54
C ALA A 347 7.93 -4.58 -24.37
N ARG A 348 7.03 -3.63 -24.13
CA ARG A 348 7.34 -2.21 -23.84
C ARG A 348 7.05 -1.82 -22.39
N GLY A 349 6.72 -2.80 -21.57
CA GLY A 349 6.31 -2.59 -20.20
C GLY A 349 7.47 -2.31 -19.25
N ARG A 350 7.12 -1.67 -18.11
CA ARG A 350 8.02 -1.43 -16.99
C ARG A 350 7.40 -1.91 -15.68
N ALA A 351 8.22 -2.53 -14.84
CA ALA A 351 7.84 -2.93 -13.50
C ALA A 351 8.67 -2.18 -12.46
N ALA A 352 8.05 -1.67 -11.41
CA ALA A 352 8.73 -1.10 -10.25
C ALA A 352 8.31 -1.89 -9.00
N ILE A 353 9.29 -2.56 -8.39
CA ILE A 353 9.08 -3.56 -7.34
C ILE A 353 9.90 -3.20 -6.12
N VAL A 354 9.26 -3.12 -4.95
CA VAL A 354 9.97 -2.94 -3.67
C VAL A 354 10.65 -4.25 -3.29
N CYS A 355 11.90 -4.16 -2.91
CA CYS A 355 12.74 -5.31 -2.64
C CYS A 355 13.52 -5.16 -1.34
N PHE A 356 13.72 -6.28 -0.65
CA PHE A 356 14.67 -6.37 0.45
C PHE A 356 16.11 -6.30 -0.10
N PRO A 357 17.01 -5.45 0.44
CA PRO A 357 18.34 -5.24 -0.12
C PRO A 357 19.18 -6.51 -0.27
N GLY A 358 18.98 -7.50 0.60
CA GLY A 358 19.74 -8.73 0.60
C GLY A 358 19.67 -9.53 -0.71
N ILE A 359 18.61 -9.40 -1.51
CA ILE A 359 18.49 -10.12 -2.79
C ILE A 359 19.53 -9.68 -3.83
N PHE A 360 20.05 -8.47 -3.68
CA PHE A 360 20.96 -7.88 -4.67
C PHE A 360 22.41 -8.39 -4.58
N TYR A 361 22.81 -9.01 -3.45
CA TYR A 361 24.18 -9.48 -3.27
C TYR A 361 24.33 -10.96 -2.83
N ARG A 362 23.24 -11.63 -2.45
CA ARG A 362 23.33 -13.04 -2.03
C ARG A 362 23.72 -13.93 -3.21
N GLY A 363 24.51 -14.97 -2.92
CA GLY A 363 24.96 -15.96 -3.90
C GLY A 363 23.92 -17.05 -4.23
N GLY A 364 24.37 -18.09 -4.93
CA GLY A 364 23.57 -19.27 -5.25
C GLY A 364 22.47 -19.04 -6.28
N ALA A 365 21.26 -19.49 -6.01
CA ALA A 365 20.13 -19.36 -6.93
C ALA A 365 19.77 -17.89 -7.21
N GLU A 366 19.84 -17.02 -6.18
CA GLU A 366 19.56 -15.61 -6.33
C GLU A 366 20.56 -14.91 -7.27
N GLN A 367 21.86 -15.27 -7.20
CA GLN A 367 22.88 -14.77 -8.14
C GLN A 367 22.60 -15.22 -9.58
N LYS A 368 22.21 -16.47 -9.80
CA LYS A 368 21.88 -16.97 -11.15
C LYS A 368 20.67 -16.24 -11.74
N ILE A 369 19.67 -15.91 -10.91
CA ILE A 369 18.52 -15.15 -11.37
C ILE A 369 18.94 -13.71 -11.70
N ARG A 370 19.78 -13.06 -10.88
CA ARG A 370 20.33 -11.72 -11.22
C ARG A 370 21.11 -11.77 -12.52
N GLN A 371 21.95 -12.80 -12.71
CA GLN A 371 22.65 -13.02 -13.98
C GLN A 371 21.67 -13.07 -15.15
N TYR A 372 20.61 -13.90 -15.05
CA TYR A 372 19.58 -13.97 -16.08
C TYR A 372 18.96 -12.60 -16.38
N LEU A 373 18.62 -11.83 -15.35
CA LEU A 373 18.00 -10.51 -15.51
C LEU A 373 18.94 -9.51 -16.19
N VAL A 374 20.23 -9.50 -15.84
CA VAL A 374 21.24 -8.61 -16.39
C VAL A 374 21.63 -9.03 -17.80
N ASP A 375 21.91 -10.31 -18.05
CA ASP A 375 22.31 -10.84 -19.36
C ASP A 375 21.24 -10.61 -20.43
N ASN A 376 19.95 -10.57 -20.03
CA ASN A 376 18.84 -10.24 -20.92
C ASN A 376 18.46 -8.75 -20.91
N ASN A 377 19.27 -7.91 -20.29
CA ASN A 377 19.08 -6.46 -20.26
C ASN A 377 17.75 -5.97 -19.66
N PHE A 378 17.21 -6.70 -18.66
CA PHE A 378 15.93 -6.34 -18.03
C PHE A 378 16.07 -5.38 -16.87
N VAL A 379 17.22 -5.27 -16.21
CA VAL A 379 17.43 -4.38 -15.08
C VAL A 379 17.67 -2.95 -15.56
N GLU A 380 16.71 -2.05 -15.33
CA GLU A 380 16.82 -0.65 -15.73
C GLU A 380 17.45 0.20 -14.62
N SER A 381 16.96 0.06 -13.39
CA SER A 381 17.52 0.79 -12.24
C SER A 381 17.33 0.03 -10.93
N VAL A 382 18.22 0.30 -9.96
CA VAL A 382 18.08 -0.07 -8.56
C VAL A 382 18.22 1.18 -7.71
N ILE A 383 17.18 1.51 -6.93
CA ILE A 383 17.10 2.72 -6.11
C ILE A 383 17.08 2.31 -4.64
N ALA A 384 18.12 2.62 -3.88
CA ALA A 384 18.13 2.43 -2.43
C ALA A 384 17.38 3.57 -1.74
N LEU A 385 16.46 3.24 -0.84
CA LEU A 385 15.67 4.20 -0.08
C LEU A 385 16.16 4.32 1.37
N ALA A 386 15.84 5.43 2.02
CA ALA A 386 16.15 5.66 3.42
C ALA A 386 15.52 4.60 4.34
N PRO A 387 16.14 4.26 5.47
CA PRO A 387 15.52 3.42 6.50
C PRO A 387 14.33 4.12 7.14
N ASN A 388 13.52 3.38 7.90
CA ASN A 388 12.37 3.91 8.65
C ASN A 388 11.29 4.62 7.78
N LEU A 389 11.21 4.35 6.48
CA LEU A 389 10.11 4.83 5.63
C LEU A 389 8.84 3.99 5.82
N PHE A 390 8.97 2.71 6.10
CA PHE A 390 7.85 1.80 6.25
C PHE A 390 7.43 1.67 7.72
N PHE A 391 6.12 1.57 7.95
CA PHE A 391 5.57 1.43 9.30
C PHE A 391 5.99 0.09 9.93
N GLY A 392 6.37 0.14 11.20
CA GLY A 392 6.70 -1.06 12.00
C GLY A 392 8.04 -1.72 11.67
N THR A 393 8.85 -1.16 10.78
CA THR A 393 10.19 -1.68 10.46
C THR A 393 11.21 -0.55 10.26
N SER A 394 12.44 -0.79 10.73
CA SER A 394 13.56 0.10 10.46
C SER A 394 14.39 -0.31 9.23
N ILE A 395 13.93 -1.33 8.50
CA ILE A 395 14.67 -1.90 7.37
C ILE A 395 14.64 -0.89 6.21
N ALA A 396 15.84 -0.57 5.68
CA ALA A 396 15.96 0.10 4.41
C ALA A 396 15.50 -0.86 3.29
N VAL A 397 14.83 -0.35 2.29
CA VAL A 397 14.38 -1.12 1.11
C VAL A 397 14.97 -0.54 -0.16
N CYS A 398 14.92 -1.30 -1.24
CA CYS A 398 15.27 -0.81 -2.57
C CYS A 398 14.06 -0.93 -3.50
N ILE A 399 14.03 -0.11 -4.55
CA ILE A 399 13.11 -0.30 -5.68
C ILE A 399 13.91 -0.88 -6.83
N LEU A 400 13.49 -2.03 -7.34
CA LEU A 400 14.00 -2.62 -8.57
C LEU A 400 13.09 -2.20 -9.73
N VAL A 401 13.66 -1.53 -10.71
CA VAL A 401 12.96 -1.17 -11.94
C VAL A 401 13.39 -2.11 -13.05
N LEU A 402 12.43 -2.87 -13.59
CA LEU A 402 12.62 -3.76 -14.73
C LEU A 402 11.94 -3.18 -15.97
N SER A 403 12.59 -3.31 -17.13
CA SER A 403 12.05 -2.92 -18.42
C SER A 403 12.39 -3.94 -19.49
N LYS A 404 11.43 -4.26 -20.37
CA LYS A 404 11.67 -5.04 -21.58
C LYS A 404 11.98 -4.18 -22.81
N HIS A 405 12.01 -2.85 -22.64
CA HIS A 405 12.20 -1.88 -23.72
C HIS A 405 13.45 -1.02 -23.55
N LYS A 406 14.46 -1.50 -22.83
CA LYS A 406 15.73 -0.77 -22.73
C LYS A 406 16.40 -0.67 -24.09
N THR A 407 16.90 0.53 -24.41
CA THR A 407 17.61 0.83 -25.65
C THR A 407 19.13 0.82 -25.49
N ASP A 408 19.62 0.82 -24.26
CA ASP A 408 21.02 0.74 -23.88
C ASP A 408 21.26 -0.46 -22.94
N THR A 409 22.52 -0.74 -22.62
CA THR A 409 22.94 -1.85 -21.74
C THR A 409 23.37 -1.36 -20.35
N LEU A 410 23.12 -0.09 -20.02
CA LEU A 410 23.50 0.50 -18.74
C LEU A 410 22.42 0.21 -17.68
N THR A 411 22.84 -0.12 -16.48
CA THR A 411 21.97 -0.18 -15.30
C THR A 411 22.27 1.04 -14.44
N GLN A 412 21.20 1.75 -14.04
CA GLN A 412 21.33 2.91 -13.17
C GLN A 412 21.20 2.49 -11.69
N PHE A 413 22.11 2.97 -10.87
CA PHE A 413 22.06 2.83 -9.42
C PHE A 413 21.84 4.21 -8.80
N ILE A 414 20.85 4.34 -7.89
CA ILE A 414 20.54 5.60 -7.18
C ILE A 414 20.55 5.32 -5.68
N ASP A 415 21.37 6.06 -4.94
CA ASP A 415 21.36 6.06 -3.48
C ASP A 415 20.52 7.21 -2.95
N ALA A 416 19.28 6.92 -2.58
CA ALA A 416 18.36 7.84 -1.94
C ALA A 416 18.26 7.59 -0.43
N SER A 417 19.30 7.03 0.19
CA SER A 417 19.36 6.82 1.64
C SER A 417 19.86 8.04 2.42
N GLY A 418 20.44 9.03 1.73
CA GLY A 418 20.96 10.26 2.33
C GLY A 418 19.88 11.19 2.88
N GLU A 419 20.26 12.06 3.82
CA GLU A 419 19.33 12.98 4.51
C GLU A 419 18.63 13.97 3.56
N GLU A 420 19.17 14.23 2.39
CA GLU A 420 18.58 15.04 1.34
C GLU A 420 17.35 14.39 0.67
N PHE A 421 17.15 13.08 0.85
CA PHE A 421 16.06 12.32 0.25
C PHE A 421 14.95 11.94 1.23
N PHE A 422 14.97 12.44 2.46
CA PHE A 422 13.87 12.23 3.39
C PHE A 422 13.74 13.37 4.39
N ARG A 423 12.57 13.48 5.00
CA ARG A 423 12.31 14.35 6.15
C ARG A 423 11.93 13.47 7.34
N LYS A 424 12.41 13.82 8.53
CA LYS A 424 11.98 13.14 9.77
C LYS A 424 10.62 13.62 10.21
N GLU A 425 9.71 12.67 10.45
CA GLU A 425 8.41 12.91 11.09
C GLU A 425 8.26 11.97 12.30
N GLY A 426 8.52 12.50 13.49
CA GLY A 426 8.54 11.72 14.73
C GLY A 426 9.59 10.62 14.70
N LYS A 427 9.16 9.35 14.72
CA LYS A 427 10.07 8.18 14.67
C LYS A 427 10.32 7.67 13.24
N ASN A 428 9.58 8.16 12.26
CA ASN A 428 9.64 7.69 10.89
C ASN A 428 10.33 8.72 9.99
N ASN A 429 10.84 8.25 8.86
CA ASN A 429 11.23 9.07 7.74
C ASN A 429 10.09 9.10 6.73
N VAL A 430 9.95 10.21 6.02
CA VAL A 430 8.98 10.37 4.92
C VAL A 430 9.66 10.98 3.72
N LEU A 431 9.24 10.57 2.52
CA LEU A 431 9.60 11.23 1.28
C LEU A 431 8.66 12.43 1.09
N THR A 432 9.19 13.58 0.69
CA THR A 432 8.37 14.72 0.24
C THR A 432 8.12 14.63 -1.27
N ASP A 433 7.18 15.40 -1.77
CA ASP A 433 6.89 15.46 -3.20
C ASP A 433 8.10 15.95 -4.01
N GLU A 434 8.86 16.93 -3.49
CA GLU A 434 10.07 17.44 -4.10
C GLU A 434 11.16 16.37 -4.20
N GLN A 435 11.27 15.51 -3.17
CA GLN A 435 12.23 14.40 -3.18
C GLN A 435 11.82 13.31 -4.16
N VAL A 436 10.53 13.01 -4.28
CA VAL A 436 9.99 12.12 -5.31
C VAL A 436 10.29 12.66 -6.70
N ASP A 437 10.04 13.96 -6.95
CA ASP A 437 10.31 14.59 -8.23
C ASP A 437 11.81 14.58 -8.58
N ARG A 438 12.70 14.82 -7.61
CA ARG A 438 14.14 14.70 -7.78
C ARG A 438 14.57 13.29 -8.18
N LEU A 439 14.05 12.26 -7.50
CA LEU A 439 14.35 10.86 -7.82
C LEU A 439 13.90 10.49 -9.24
N LEU A 440 12.73 10.95 -9.64
CA LEU A 440 12.23 10.73 -10.99
C LEU A 440 13.07 11.44 -12.04
N SER A 441 13.46 12.70 -11.81
CA SER A 441 14.36 13.43 -12.72
C SER A 441 15.70 12.71 -12.87
N LEU A 442 16.31 12.23 -11.77
CA LEU A 442 17.53 11.42 -11.82
C LEU A 442 17.35 10.15 -12.66
N PHE A 443 16.22 9.46 -12.45
CA PHE A 443 15.90 8.23 -13.18
C PHE A 443 15.66 8.48 -14.67
N GLU A 444 14.83 9.45 -15.02
CA GLU A 444 14.43 9.74 -16.41
C GLU A 444 15.58 10.28 -17.26
N GLU A 445 16.39 11.15 -16.68
CA GLU A 445 17.54 11.76 -17.36
C GLU A 445 18.76 10.82 -17.39
N LYS A 446 18.71 9.68 -16.69
CA LYS A 446 19.86 8.79 -16.47
C LYS A 446 21.11 9.57 -16.03
N ARG A 447 20.91 10.52 -15.10
CA ARG A 447 21.95 11.43 -14.66
C ARG A 447 22.90 10.73 -13.70
N GLU A 448 24.20 10.91 -13.92
CA GLU A 448 25.23 10.58 -12.94
C GLU A 448 25.46 11.77 -12.02
N GLU A 449 25.43 11.52 -10.73
CA GLU A 449 25.67 12.52 -9.69
C GLU A 449 26.55 11.90 -8.60
N ALA A 450 27.67 12.54 -8.27
CA ALA A 450 28.60 12.04 -7.26
C ALA A 450 27.90 11.77 -5.93
N HIS A 451 28.13 10.59 -5.37
CA HIS A 451 27.52 10.10 -4.13
C HIS A 451 25.99 9.86 -4.16
N VAL A 452 25.37 9.99 -5.33
CA VAL A 452 23.92 9.85 -5.47
C VAL A 452 23.56 8.83 -6.56
N SER A 453 24.17 8.92 -7.76
CA SER A 453 23.81 8.01 -8.85
C SER A 453 24.97 7.68 -9.77
N ALA A 454 24.96 6.44 -10.28
CA ALA A 454 25.95 5.91 -11.21
C ALA A 454 25.27 5.09 -12.32
N LEU A 455 25.86 5.13 -13.52
CA LEU A 455 25.50 4.27 -14.64
C LEU A 455 26.57 3.17 -14.79
N VAL A 456 26.15 1.92 -14.77
CA VAL A 456 27.08 0.77 -14.79
C VAL A 456 26.78 -0.12 -15.97
N ASP A 457 27.80 -0.46 -16.74
CA ASP A 457 27.66 -1.34 -17.88
C ASP A 457 27.59 -2.82 -17.48
N HIS A 458 27.12 -3.63 -18.41
CA HIS A 458 26.95 -5.08 -18.22
C HIS A 458 28.28 -5.80 -17.89
N ALA A 459 29.40 -5.40 -18.48
CA ALA A 459 30.70 -6.04 -18.24
C ALA A 459 31.15 -5.82 -16.79
N THR A 460 30.95 -4.64 -16.26
CA THR A 460 31.24 -4.31 -14.86
C THR A 460 30.34 -5.09 -13.90
N LEU A 461 29.04 -5.21 -14.20
CA LEU A 461 28.10 -6.03 -13.40
C LEU A 461 28.51 -7.49 -13.39
N ALA A 462 28.86 -8.05 -14.55
CA ALA A 462 29.33 -9.43 -14.69
C ALA A 462 30.63 -9.67 -13.93
N ALA A 463 31.59 -8.74 -14.02
CA ALA A 463 32.86 -8.81 -13.30
C ALA A 463 32.70 -8.75 -11.77
N ASN A 464 31.59 -8.18 -11.28
CA ASN A 464 31.22 -8.11 -9.86
C ASN A 464 30.14 -9.14 -9.48
N ASP A 465 30.19 -10.36 -10.06
CA ASP A 465 29.30 -11.47 -9.74
C ASP A 465 27.79 -11.13 -9.83
N TYR A 466 27.42 -10.25 -10.76
CA TYR A 466 26.06 -9.72 -10.91
C TYR A 466 25.49 -9.15 -9.61
N ASN A 467 26.34 -8.57 -8.77
CA ASN A 467 25.92 -7.82 -7.60
C ASN A 467 25.15 -6.56 -8.06
N LEU A 468 23.95 -6.36 -7.53
CA LEU A 468 23.09 -5.22 -7.84
C LEU A 468 22.89 -4.31 -6.61
N SER A 469 23.75 -4.43 -5.60
CA SER A 469 23.74 -3.55 -4.43
C SER A 469 24.16 -2.13 -4.81
N VAL A 470 23.35 -1.14 -4.49
CA VAL A 470 23.63 0.26 -4.83
C VAL A 470 24.98 0.71 -4.26
N SER A 471 25.29 0.34 -3.01
CA SER A 471 26.55 0.69 -2.34
C SER A 471 27.81 0.09 -2.98
N SER A 472 27.65 -0.84 -3.95
CA SER A 472 28.78 -1.37 -4.72
C SER A 472 29.21 -0.45 -5.89
N TYR A 473 28.36 0.52 -6.24
CA TYR A 473 28.56 1.38 -7.42
C TYR A 473 28.41 2.87 -7.12
N VAL A 474 27.68 3.22 -6.07
CA VAL A 474 27.55 4.61 -5.58
C VAL A 474 28.32 4.71 -4.27
N GLU A 475 29.40 5.46 -4.30
CA GLU A 475 30.22 5.70 -3.12
C GLU A 475 29.50 6.64 -2.15
N ALA A 476 29.34 6.23 -0.89
CA ALA A 476 28.74 7.07 0.12
C ALA A 476 29.58 8.34 0.37
N ARG A 477 28.92 9.47 0.63
CA ARG A 477 29.61 10.69 1.03
C ARG A 477 30.32 10.45 2.35
N ASP A 478 31.62 10.76 2.42
CA ASP A 478 32.35 10.75 3.69
C ASP A 478 31.89 11.93 4.56
N THR A 479 31.02 11.63 5.52
CA THR A 479 30.49 12.63 6.48
C THR A 479 31.29 12.68 7.76
N ARG A 480 32.40 11.93 7.85
CA ARG A 480 33.27 11.98 9.05
C ARG A 480 33.90 13.35 9.13
N GLU A 481 33.79 14.01 10.27
CA GLU A 481 34.57 15.21 10.53
C GLU A 481 36.04 14.89 10.36
N ALA A 482 36.75 15.71 9.59
CA ALA A 482 38.19 15.63 9.53
C ALA A 482 38.74 16.02 10.90
N VAL A 483 39.05 15.03 11.69
CA VAL A 483 39.63 15.25 13.03
C VAL A 483 41.09 15.68 12.85
N ASP A 484 41.37 16.92 13.18
CA ASP A 484 42.75 17.38 13.33
C ASP A 484 43.37 16.70 14.56
N ILE A 485 44.18 15.68 14.29
CA ILE A 485 44.78 14.85 15.34
C ILE A 485 45.70 15.71 16.21
N ASP A 486 46.35 16.71 15.67
CA ASP A 486 47.28 17.59 16.42
C ASP A 486 46.49 18.50 17.38
N LEU A 487 45.36 19.05 16.90
CA LEU A 487 44.47 19.84 17.73
C LEU A 487 43.85 18.99 18.85
N LEU A 488 43.34 17.80 18.50
CA LEU A 488 42.76 16.87 19.50
C LEU A 488 43.81 16.44 20.56
N ASN A 489 45.04 16.15 20.15
CA ASN A 489 46.12 15.82 21.06
C ASN A 489 46.48 16.99 21.99
N ALA A 490 46.42 18.23 21.46
CA ALA A 490 46.62 19.42 22.29
C ALA A 490 45.52 19.60 23.35
N GLU A 491 44.26 19.42 22.95
CA GLU A 491 43.10 19.46 23.87
C GLU A 491 43.17 18.35 24.94
N VAL A 492 43.57 17.15 24.55
CA VAL A 492 43.77 16.03 25.48
C VAL A 492 44.89 16.37 26.48
N ALA A 493 46.03 16.93 26.01
CA ALA A 493 47.13 17.31 26.88
C ALA A 493 46.71 18.40 27.89
N GLU A 494 45.98 19.42 27.44
CA GLU A 494 45.44 20.47 28.31
C GLU A 494 44.47 19.90 29.37
N THR A 495 43.58 18.98 28.92
CA THR A 495 42.63 18.31 29.81
C THR A 495 43.34 17.48 30.89
N VAL A 496 44.41 16.75 30.55
CA VAL A 496 45.23 15.98 31.51
C VAL A 496 45.88 16.91 32.53
N VAL A 497 46.47 18.02 32.11
CA VAL A 497 47.07 19.02 33.03
C VAL A 497 46.01 19.56 34.02
N ARG A 498 44.80 19.84 33.54
CA ARG A 498 43.68 20.30 34.39
C ARG A 498 43.23 19.23 35.37
N ILE A 499 43.17 17.97 34.96
CA ILE A 499 42.84 16.83 35.84
C ILE A 499 43.91 16.70 36.95
N ASP A 500 45.19 16.81 36.60
CA ASP A 500 46.29 16.71 37.59
C ASP A 500 46.33 17.90 38.57
N ALA A 501 45.92 19.09 38.13
CA ALA A 501 45.74 20.23 39.02
C ALA A 501 44.61 19.99 40.02
N LEU A 502 43.43 19.56 39.54
CA LEU A 502 42.27 19.25 40.39
C LEU A 502 42.56 18.12 41.40
N ARG A 503 43.34 17.11 41.01
CA ARG A 503 43.77 16.04 41.93
C ARG A 503 44.63 16.59 43.05
N ARG A 504 45.60 17.46 42.75
CA ARG A 504 46.42 18.11 43.75
C ARG A 504 45.64 18.97 44.76
N ASP A 505 44.63 19.69 44.25
CA ASP A 505 43.71 20.47 45.06
C ASP A 505 42.91 19.58 46.03
N ILE A 506 42.40 18.45 45.53
CA ILE A 506 41.70 17.46 46.35
C ILE A 506 42.62 16.87 47.43
N ASP A 507 43.83 16.48 47.05
CA ASP A 507 44.80 15.94 47.99
C ASP A 507 45.15 16.95 49.11
N THR A 508 45.23 18.24 48.75
CA THR A 508 45.44 19.33 49.71
C THR A 508 44.28 19.48 50.70
N ILE A 509 43.03 19.46 50.17
CA ILE A 509 41.80 19.52 50.97
C ILE A 509 41.72 18.32 51.93
N ILE A 510 42.04 17.11 51.45
CA ILE A 510 42.02 15.90 52.26
C ILE A 510 43.09 16.01 53.41
N ALA A 511 44.28 16.53 53.12
CA ALA A 511 45.30 16.74 54.11
C ALA A 511 44.87 17.75 55.18
N GLU A 512 44.21 18.85 54.78
CA GLU A 512 43.66 19.86 55.70
C GLU A 512 42.52 19.32 56.57
N LEU A 513 41.70 18.42 56.07
CA LEU A 513 40.61 17.79 56.82
C LEU A 513 41.09 16.65 57.75
N SER A 514 42.31 16.16 57.56
CA SER A 514 42.89 15.05 58.30
C SER A 514 43.85 15.52 59.39
N ALA A 515 44.14 16.82 59.43
CA ALA A 515 44.95 17.49 60.44
C ALA A 515 44.05 18.14 61.52
#